data_9a0d1c008f4faae6658883ebbd6a4617
#
_entry.id   9a0d1c008f4faae6658883ebbd6a4617
#
_cell.length_a   1.000
_cell.length_b   1.000
_cell.length_c   1.000
_cell.angle_alpha   90.00
_cell.angle_beta   90.00
_cell.angle_gamma   90.00
#
_symmetry.space_group_name_H-M   'P 1'
#
loop_
_entity.id
_entity.type
_entity.pdbx_description
1 polymer ?
#
loop_
_entity_poly.entity_id
_entity_poly.type
_entity_poly.pdbx_seq_one_letter_code
_entity_poly.pdbx_strand_id
1 'polypeptide(L)'
;MNRAIPKIGAVIVTIAVFLFAVCMIVDFPFGSYFVCMFLSLGYIMMVVGFQYESCEERRVPANIGVTFAGIYAVLIFLVYFAQTTSVRLDNLNEQSIRILDFQRGGLLFNYDLLGYGMMALSTFFIGLSIIPNSKTDKWLK
;
A
#
# COMPACT_ATOMS: atom_id res chain seq x y z
N MET A 1 12.15 20.03 -3.63
CA MET A 1 12.03 18.64 -4.10
C MET A 1 11.48 17.74 -3.00
N ASN A 2 12.05 17.71 -1.81
CA ASN A 2 11.64 16.79 -0.71
C ASN A 2 10.18 16.92 -0.26
N ARG A 3 9.59 18.11 -0.30
CA ARG A 3 8.17 18.32 0.04
C ARG A 3 7.19 18.10 -1.12
N ALA A 4 7.67 18.01 -2.35
CA ALA A 4 6.83 17.75 -3.50
C ALA A 4 6.49 16.25 -3.65
N ILE A 5 7.46 15.38 -3.39
CA ILE A 5 7.31 13.92 -3.52
C ILE A 5 6.16 13.37 -2.65
N PRO A 6 6.06 13.69 -1.34
CA PRO A 6 4.94 13.21 -0.53
C PRO A 6 3.58 13.73 -0.99
N LYS A 7 3.50 14.96 -1.48
CA LYS A 7 2.26 15.51 -2.03
C LYS A 7 1.83 14.78 -3.30
N ILE A 8 2.78 14.47 -4.18
CA ILE A 8 2.54 13.64 -5.37
C ILE A 8 2.07 12.25 -4.92
N GLY A 9 2.73 11.64 -3.92
CA GLY A 9 2.30 10.37 -3.34
C GLY A 9 0.87 10.40 -2.84
N ALA A 10 0.47 11.44 -2.09
CA ALA A 10 -0.89 11.61 -1.60
C ALA A 10 -1.92 11.74 -2.75
N VAL A 11 -1.58 12.46 -3.81
CA VAL A 11 -2.43 12.57 -5.01
C VAL A 11 -2.57 11.21 -5.70
N ILE A 12 -1.47 10.46 -5.87
CA ILE A 12 -1.49 9.12 -6.45
C ILE A 12 -2.39 8.21 -5.62
N VAL A 13 -2.23 8.18 -4.28
CA VAL A 13 -3.07 7.36 -3.39
C VAL A 13 -4.55 7.72 -3.54
N THR A 14 -4.88 9.01 -3.54
CA THR A 14 -6.28 9.46 -3.66
C THR A 14 -6.90 9.03 -4.99
N ILE A 15 -6.18 9.21 -6.10
CA ILE A 15 -6.64 8.80 -7.42
C ILE A 15 -6.77 7.26 -7.48
N ALA A 16 -5.77 6.54 -6.96
CA ALA A 16 -5.78 5.09 -6.97
C ALA A 16 -6.95 4.52 -6.16
N VAL A 17 -7.23 5.03 -4.97
CA VAL A 17 -8.39 4.60 -4.16
C VAL A 17 -9.71 4.84 -4.91
N PHE A 18 -9.85 6.00 -5.55
CA PHE A 18 -11.04 6.31 -6.34
C PHE A 18 -11.20 5.35 -7.54
N LEU A 19 -10.13 5.14 -8.31
CA LEU A 19 -10.14 4.22 -9.45
C LEU A 19 -10.38 2.77 -9.02
N PHE A 20 -9.80 2.35 -7.88
CA PHE A 20 -10.07 1.04 -7.30
C PHE A 20 -11.55 0.85 -6.99
N ALA A 21 -12.19 1.84 -6.34
CA ALA A 21 -13.62 1.79 -6.05
C ALA A 21 -14.46 1.68 -7.34
N VAL A 22 -14.12 2.45 -8.38
CA VAL A 22 -14.78 2.36 -9.68
C VAL A 22 -14.60 0.98 -10.30
N CYS A 23 -13.38 0.44 -10.32
CA CYS A 23 -13.11 -0.91 -10.86
C CYS A 23 -13.91 -2.00 -10.12
N MET A 24 -14.07 -1.87 -8.80
CA MET A 24 -14.88 -2.79 -8.01
C MET A 24 -16.38 -2.70 -8.35
N ILE A 25 -16.90 -1.49 -8.58
CA ILE A 25 -18.32 -1.29 -8.94
C ILE A 25 -18.64 -1.86 -10.32
N VAL A 26 -17.70 -1.70 -11.29
CA VAL A 26 -17.93 -2.17 -12.68
C VAL A 26 -17.45 -3.61 -12.90
N ASP A 27 -17.06 -4.32 -11.84
CA ASP A 27 -16.53 -5.69 -11.87
C ASP A 27 -15.37 -5.86 -12.89
N PHE A 28 -14.34 -5.02 -12.75
CA PHE A 28 -13.14 -5.02 -13.57
C PHE A 28 -11.89 -5.42 -12.76
N PRO A 29 -11.66 -6.72 -12.50
CA PRO A 29 -10.58 -7.22 -11.63
C PRO A 29 -9.18 -6.78 -12.07
N PHE A 30 -8.88 -6.83 -13.38
CA PHE A 30 -7.60 -6.40 -13.89
C PHE A 30 -7.28 -4.95 -13.52
N GLY A 31 -8.25 -4.06 -13.69
CA GLY A 31 -8.09 -2.64 -13.32
C GLY A 31 -7.85 -2.46 -11.82
N SER A 32 -8.60 -3.18 -10.98
CA SER A 32 -8.44 -3.11 -9.52
C SER A 32 -7.03 -3.55 -9.09
N TYR A 33 -6.53 -4.67 -9.61
CA TYR A 33 -5.17 -5.16 -9.33
C TYR A 33 -4.08 -4.19 -9.80
N PHE A 34 -4.24 -3.68 -11.02
CA PHE A 34 -3.28 -2.74 -11.61
C PHE A 34 -3.18 -1.45 -10.80
N VAL A 35 -4.30 -0.90 -10.38
CA VAL A 35 -4.36 0.33 -9.58
C VAL A 35 -3.77 0.15 -8.20
N CYS A 36 -3.91 -1.02 -7.57
CA CYS A 36 -3.32 -1.30 -6.25
C CYS A 36 -1.78 -1.21 -6.26
N MET A 37 -1.11 -1.52 -7.38
CA MET A 37 0.33 -1.32 -7.49
C MET A 37 0.71 0.16 -7.40
N PHE A 38 -0.04 1.06 -8.05
CA PHE A 38 0.18 2.51 -7.94
C PHE A 38 -0.17 3.05 -6.55
N LEU A 39 -1.19 2.49 -5.92
CA LEU A 39 -1.54 2.84 -4.54
C LEU A 39 -0.36 2.58 -3.60
N SER A 40 0.30 1.44 -3.72
CA SER A 40 1.44 1.10 -2.86
C SER A 40 2.64 2.02 -3.09
N LEU A 41 2.93 2.41 -4.34
CA LEU A 41 3.97 3.39 -4.66
C LEU A 41 3.67 4.78 -4.06
N GLY A 42 2.45 5.25 -4.24
CA GLY A 42 2.01 6.52 -3.68
C GLY A 42 2.08 6.51 -2.15
N TYR A 43 1.72 5.39 -1.52
CA TYR A 43 1.78 5.21 -0.08
C TYR A 43 3.22 5.33 0.46
N ILE A 44 4.21 4.66 -0.16
CA ILE A 44 5.63 4.80 0.23
C ILE A 44 6.07 6.26 0.13
N MET A 45 5.76 6.93 -0.99
CA MET A 45 6.15 8.33 -1.19
C MET A 45 5.58 9.24 -0.10
N MET A 46 4.34 8.98 0.33
CA MET A 46 3.68 9.72 1.41
C MET A 46 4.34 9.42 2.77
N VAL A 47 4.57 8.15 3.09
CA VAL A 47 5.16 7.71 4.36
C VAL A 47 6.59 8.25 4.54
N VAL A 48 7.42 8.21 3.48
CA VAL A 48 8.77 8.80 3.49
C VAL A 48 8.70 10.32 3.74
N GLY A 49 7.66 10.98 3.26
CA GLY A 49 7.44 12.39 3.54
C GLY A 49 7.17 12.67 5.02
N PHE A 50 6.34 11.87 5.66
CA PHE A 50 6.11 11.98 7.11
C PHE A 50 7.39 11.70 7.92
N GLN A 51 8.17 10.70 7.51
CA GLN A 51 9.46 10.42 8.14
C GLN A 51 10.43 11.60 8.01
N TYR A 52 10.48 12.24 6.85
CA TYR A 52 11.33 13.41 6.62
C TYR A 52 10.96 14.62 7.50
N GLU A 53 9.66 14.84 7.76
CA GLU A 53 9.17 15.93 8.60
C GLU A 53 9.20 15.58 10.13
N SER A 54 9.53 14.33 10.50
CA SER A 54 9.61 13.91 11.90
C SER A 54 10.83 14.53 12.61
N CYS A 55 10.66 14.93 13.89
CA CYS A 55 11.77 15.43 14.70
C CYS A 55 12.74 14.29 15.09
N GLU A 56 13.95 14.65 15.55
CA GLU A 56 14.97 13.67 15.92
C GLU A 56 14.52 12.69 17.01
N GLU A 57 13.80 13.15 18.00
CA GLU A 57 13.30 12.31 19.10
C GLU A 57 12.30 11.25 18.65
N ARG A 58 11.64 11.47 17.49
CA ARG A 58 10.63 10.56 16.92
C ARG A 58 11.07 9.89 15.64
N ARG A 59 12.33 9.99 15.30
CA ARG A 59 12.90 9.39 14.09
C ARG A 59 12.83 7.86 14.10
N VAL A 60 12.96 7.22 15.26
CA VAL A 60 12.91 5.76 15.37
C VAL A 60 11.54 5.20 14.94
N PRO A 61 10.41 5.62 15.53
CA PRO A 61 9.11 5.13 15.04
C PRO A 61 8.86 5.51 13.58
N ALA A 62 9.28 6.68 13.10
CA ALA A 62 9.16 7.04 11.70
C ALA A 62 9.91 6.08 10.77
N ASN A 63 11.13 5.67 11.11
CA ASN A 63 11.92 4.71 10.33
C ASN A 63 11.27 3.31 10.34
N ILE A 64 10.73 2.87 11.47
CA ILE A 64 9.98 1.61 11.56
C ILE A 64 8.76 1.67 10.63
N GLY A 65 8.04 2.80 10.62
CA GLY A 65 6.91 3.01 9.72
C GLY A 65 7.28 2.89 8.25
N VAL A 66 8.40 3.51 7.82
CA VAL A 66 8.93 3.40 6.45
C VAL A 66 9.29 1.94 6.12
N THR A 67 9.91 1.22 7.06
CA THR A 67 10.28 -0.19 6.86
C THR A 67 9.03 -1.05 6.58
N PHE A 68 7.98 -0.91 7.39
CA PHE A 68 6.72 -1.62 7.16
C PHE A 68 6.02 -1.20 5.86
N ALA A 69 6.10 0.08 5.47
CA ALA A 69 5.60 0.53 4.17
C ALA A 69 6.32 -0.16 3.01
N GLY A 70 7.64 -0.35 3.12
CA GLY A 70 8.42 -1.08 2.12
C GLY A 70 8.00 -2.55 2.02
N ILE A 71 7.82 -3.24 3.16
CA ILE A 71 7.35 -4.64 3.19
C ILE A 71 5.95 -4.74 2.57
N TYR A 72 5.04 -3.84 2.94
CA TYR A 72 3.71 -3.74 2.33
C TYR A 72 3.79 -3.66 0.82
N ALA A 73 4.57 -2.72 0.29
CA ALA A 73 4.67 -2.52 -1.15
C ALA A 73 5.22 -3.75 -1.88
N VAL A 74 6.23 -4.42 -1.34
CA VAL A 74 6.77 -5.66 -1.92
C VAL A 74 5.68 -6.74 -2.00
N LEU A 75 4.91 -6.95 -0.94
CA LEU A 75 3.83 -7.92 -0.91
C LEU A 75 2.73 -7.58 -1.92
N ILE A 76 2.32 -6.33 -2.00
CA ILE A 76 1.30 -5.85 -2.94
C ILE A 76 1.76 -6.03 -4.40
N PHE A 77 3.01 -5.64 -4.70
CA PHE A 77 3.56 -5.86 -6.04
C PHE A 77 3.63 -7.33 -6.40
N LEU A 78 4.10 -8.19 -5.49
CA LEU A 78 4.20 -9.63 -5.72
C LEU A 78 2.82 -10.23 -6.05
N VAL A 79 1.80 -9.88 -5.27
CA VAL A 79 0.43 -10.40 -5.45
C VAL A 79 -0.17 -9.89 -6.75
N TYR A 80 -0.26 -8.59 -6.92
CA TYR A 80 -1.02 -8.02 -8.04
C TYR A 80 -0.26 -8.08 -9.37
N PHE A 81 1.06 -8.10 -9.35
CA PHE A 81 1.83 -8.38 -10.56
C PHE A 81 1.59 -9.81 -11.06
N ALA A 82 1.53 -10.80 -10.17
CA ALA A 82 1.20 -12.16 -10.53
C ALA A 82 -0.21 -12.26 -11.12
N GLN A 83 -1.22 -11.57 -10.55
CA GLN A 83 -2.58 -11.55 -11.07
C GLN A 83 -2.68 -10.89 -12.45
N THR A 84 -1.95 -9.81 -12.68
CA THR A 84 -2.01 -9.06 -13.95
C THR A 84 -1.18 -9.69 -15.07
N THR A 85 -0.27 -10.60 -14.73
CA THR A 85 0.63 -11.27 -15.68
C THR A 85 0.36 -12.77 -15.75
N SER A 86 0.90 -13.56 -14.84
CA SER A 86 0.92 -15.01 -14.90
C SER A 86 -0.48 -15.65 -14.87
N VAL A 87 -1.34 -15.19 -13.97
CA VAL A 87 -2.70 -15.74 -13.85
C VAL A 87 -3.56 -15.35 -15.06
N ARG A 88 -3.44 -14.09 -15.51
CA ARG A 88 -4.21 -13.58 -16.65
C ARG A 88 -3.92 -14.29 -17.97
N LEU A 89 -2.69 -14.77 -18.17
CA LEU A 89 -2.29 -15.41 -19.44
C LEU A 89 -2.88 -16.81 -19.63
N ASP A 90 -3.54 -17.37 -18.63
CA ASP A 90 -4.26 -18.65 -18.66
C ASP A 90 -3.43 -19.84 -19.19
N ASN A 91 -2.10 -19.75 -19.03
CA ASN A 91 -1.15 -20.80 -19.42
C ASN A 91 -0.75 -21.71 -18.27
N LEU A 92 -1.41 -21.56 -17.10
CA LEU A 92 -1.10 -22.30 -15.88
C LEU A 92 -1.91 -23.59 -15.82
N ASN A 93 -1.31 -24.65 -15.25
CA ASN A 93 -2.06 -25.86 -14.94
C ASN A 93 -2.99 -25.63 -13.72
N GLU A 94 -3.97 -26.53 -13.55
CA GLU A 94 -4.97 -26.41 -12.48
C GLU A 94 -4.37 -26.28 -11.07
N GLN A 95 -3.24 -26.97 -10.79
CA GLN A 95 -2.58 -26.89 -9.49
C GLN A 95 -1.94 -25.50 -9.26
N SER A 96 -1.31 -24.93 -10.28
CA SER A 96 -0.72 -23.60 -10.22
C SER A 96 -1.80 -22.53 -10.07
N ILE A 97 -2.92 -22.66 -10.78
CA ILE A 97 -4.06 -21.75 -10.63
C ILE A 97 -4.58 -21.77 -9.20
N ARG A 98 -4.78 -22.93 -8.58
CA ARG A 98 -5.26 -23.03 -7.19
C ARG A 98 -4.36 -22.33 -6.17
N ILE A 99 -3.06 -22.22 -6.45
CA ILE A 99 -2.09 -21.56 -5.57
C ILE A 99 -2.02 -20.05 -5.86
N LEU A 100 -2.03 -19.67 -7.14
CA LEU A 100 -1.73 -18.31 -7.59
C LEU A 100 -2.98 -17.44 -7.80
N ASP A 101 -4.13 -18.03 -8.05
CA ASP A 101 -5.36 -17.27 -8.23
C ASP A 101 -5.78 -16.56 -6.93
N PHE A 102 -6.32 -15.34 -7.07
CA PHE A 102 -6.75 -14.50 -5.95
C PHE A 102 -8.09 -14.99 -5.39
N GLN A 103 -8.04 -16.14 -4.71
CA GLN A 103 -9.20 -16.76 -4.09
C GLN A 103 -9.09 -16.69 -2.56
N ARG A 104 -10.23 -16.59 -1.89
CA ARG A 104 -10.30 -16.56 -0.44
C ARG A 104 -9.60 -17.80 0.17
N GLY A 105 -8.57 -17.56 0.99
CA GLY A 105 -7.74 -18.62 1.59
C GLY A 105 -6.61 -19.13 0.71
N GLY A 106 -6.47 -18.65 -0.52
CA GLY A 106 -5.31 -18.92 -1.39
C GLY A 106 -4.03 -18.22 -0.90
N LEU A 107 -2.87 -18.68 -1.42
CA LEU A 107 -1.57 -18.17 -0.99
C LEU A 107 -1.43 -16.66 -1.25
N LEU A 108 -1.76 -16.20 -2.45
CA LEU A 108 -1.64 -14.79 -2.80
C LEU A 108 -2.65 -13.91 -2.06
N PHE A 109 -3.87 -14.42 -1.80
CA PHE A 109 -4.83 -13.73 -0.95
C PHE A 109 -4.29 -13.54 0.49
N ASN A 110 -3.62 -14.55 1.06
CA ASN A 110 -3.02 -14.44 2.40
C ASN A 110 -1.84 -13.47 2.41
N TYR A 111 -1.03 -13.40 1.35
CA TYR A 111 0.03 -12.39 1.22
C TYR A 111 -0.52 -10.97 1.09
N ASP A 112 -1.65 -10.80 0.43
CA ASP A 112 -2.34 -9.52 0.36
C ASP A 112 -2.82 -9.06 1.76
N LEU A 113 -3.46 -9.95 2.51
CA LEU A 113 -3.86 -9.67 3.89
C LEU A 113 -2.67 -9.32 4.78
N LEU A 114 -1.55 -10.05 4.65
CA LEU A 114 -0.32 -9.73 5.36
C LEU A 114 0.20 -8.34 4.95
N GLY A 115 0.15 -8.01 3.67
CA GLY A 115 0.52 -6.71 3.15
C GLY A 115 -0.28 -5.59 3.82
N TYR A 116 -1.59 -5.69 3.86
CA TYR A 116 -2.43 -4.71 4.55
C TYR A 116 -2.17 -4.66 6.06
N GLY A 117 -1.81 -5.78 6.69
CA GLY A 117 -1.31 -5.80 8.07
C GLY A 117 -0.04 -4.98 8.25
N MET A 118 0.92 -5.09 7.30
CA MET A 118 2.14 -4.26 7.30
C MET A 118 1.83 -2.78 7.07
N MET A 119 0.87 -2.44 6.21
CA MET A 119 0.40 -1.07 6.01
C MET A 119 -0.21 -0.50 7.30
N ALA A 120 -0.99 -1.27 8.02
CA ALA A 120 -1.58 -0.85 9.30
C ALA A 120 -0.48 -0.57 10.35
N LEU A 121 0.53 -1.45 10.47
CA LEU A 121 1.69 -1.23 11.34
C LEU A 121 2.48 0.01 10.92
N SER A 122 2.71 0.19 9.63
CA SER A 122 3.35 1.40 9.09
C SER A 122 2.60 2.66 9.52
N THR A 123 1.30 2.70 9.32
CA THR A 123 0.44 3.83 9.69
C THR A 123 0.48 4.11 11.19
N PHE A 124 0.45 3.05 12.01
CA PHE A 124 0.55 3.17 13.46
C PHE A 124 1.87 3.83 13.88
N PHE A 125 3.01 3.34 13.38
CA PHE A 125 4.32 3.89 13.74
C PHE A 125 4.53 5.31 13.20
N ILE A 126 4.03 5.63 12.01
CA ILE A 126 4.02 7.01 11.49
C ILE A 126 3.14 7.90 12.37
N GLY A 127 1.99 7.43 12.83
CA GLY A 127 1.15 8.16 13.78
C GLY A 127 1.88 8.54 15.07
N LEU A 128 2.73 7.64 15.60
CA LEU A 128 3.58 7.91 16.77
C LEU A 128 4.66 8.96 16.48
N SER A 129 5.07 9.14 15.24
CA SER A 129 6.11 10.10 14.85
C SER A 129 5.59 11.53 14.68
N ILE A 130 4.28 11.72 14.55
CA ILE A 130 3.66 13.04 14.34
C ILE A 130 3.57 13.79 15.68
N ILE A 131 4.07 15.03 15.71
CA ILE A 131 3.89 15.96 16.83
C ILE A 131 2.75 16.91 16.45
N PRO A 132 1.63 16.90 17.19
CA PRO A 132 0.55 17.82 16.92
C PRO A 132 0.95 19.24 17.30
N ASN A 133 1.05 20.14 16.32
CA ASN A 133 1.37 21.55 16.53
C ASN A 133 0.10 22.42 16.65
N SER A 134 -1.06 21.89 16.29
CA SER A 134 -2.34 22.60 16.36
C SER A 134 -3.44 21.75 16.98
N LYS A 135 -4.59 22.38 17.29
CA LYS A 135 -5.79 21.64 17.75
C LYS A 135 -6.30 20.65 16.67
N THR A 136 -6.17 21.01 15.40
CA THR A 136 -6.55 20.18 14.26
C THR A 136 -5.66 18.95 14.14
N ASP A 137 -4.35 19.09 14.40
CA ASP A 137 -3.40 17.97 14.32
C ASP A 137 -3.63 16.93 15.43
N LYS A 138 -4.26 17.34 16.55
CA LYS A 138 -4.60 16.42 17.65
C LYS A 138 -5.69 15.41 17.26
N TRP A 139 -6.49 15.70 16.23
CA TRP A 139 -7.51 14.78 15.70
C TRP A 139 -6.94 13.76 14.72
N LEU A 140 -5.70 13.97 14.22
CA LEU A 140 -5.02 13.06 13.29
C LEU A 140 -4.21 11.97 14.03
N LYS A 141 -4.18 12.00 15.34
CA LYS A 141 -3.44 11.09 16.22
C LYS A 141 -4.37 10.16 16.99
#